data_457f9f39f05556c0653810fd4a4d373b
#
_entry.id   457f9f39f05556c0653810fd4a4d373b
#
_cell.length_a   1.000
_cell.length_b   1.000
_cell.length_c   1.000
_cell.angle_alpha   90.00
_cell.angle_beta   90.00
_cell.angle_gamma   90.00
#
_symmetry.space_group_name_H-M   'P 1'
#
loop_
_entity.id
_entity.type
_entity.pdbx_description
1 polymer ?
#
loop_
_entity_poly.entity_id
_entity_poly.type
_entity_poly.pdbx_seq_one_letter_code
_entity_poly.pdbx_strand_id
1 'polypeptide(L)'
;PPRESISIKTPESNLLIKYSVNNNEVAHAQFISEKQQQSEFKPVTITTEHHGHLLNVTACNNRYAIDIQSGEIEKVIADGKEYGRIKLNLWRAPVDNDMYIKHKWNAQFLKHARPYVRDYKVNDKEISFDVIVSADSLKPIIKAKIKYMFSDNGVSIATECEQTDTTKFEFLPRIGFCIKLDKAFNKLKYNAYGDDETYCDMYEYAIKGEYESEVKEQYKHYVKPQECGSHYLPDYAEVCDGKYTVRVEGMGSFSCLPYSAEQIENTKHDYELPESDGTYLCADCFMSGLGTNACGSLPQEKYRTPSKAMERLILFS
;
A
#
# COMPACT_ATOMS: atom_id res chain seq x y z
N PRO A 1 -25.66 -31.11 -21.75
CA PRO A 1 -24.64 -31.99 -22.36
C PRO A 1 -23.32 -31.24 -22.54
N PRO A 2 -22.18 -31.91 -22.46
CA PRO A 2 -20.90 -31.25 -22.71
C PRO A 2 -20.86 -30.73 -24.16
N ARG A 3 -20.50 -29.43 -24.33
CA ARG A 3 -20.43 -28.68 -25.60
C ARG A 3 -21.69 -27.94 -26.05
N GLU A 4 -22.71 -27.80 -25.24
CA GLU A 4 -23.77 -26.84 -25.48
C GLU A 4 -23.35 -25.44 -24.99
N SER A 5 -23.66 -24.41 -25.77
CA SER A 5 -23.47 -23.01 -25.38
C SER A 5 -24.80 -22.29 -25.36
N ILE A 6 -24.98 -21.46 -24.37
CA ILE A 6 -26.14 -20.56 -24.26
C ILE A 6 -25.62 -19.13 -24.28
N SER A 7 -26.23 -18.30 -25.11
CA SER A 7 -25.97 -16.84 -25.10
C SER A 7 -27.05 -16.16 -24.25
N ILE A 8 -26.63 -15.44 -23.23
CA ILE A 8 -27.52 -14.67 -22.36
C ILE A 8 -27.23 -13.19 -22.62
N LYS A 9 -28.28 -12.42 -22.88
CA LYS A 9 -28.16 -10.97 -22.98
C LYS A 9 -27.97 -10.42 -21.58
N THR A 10 -26.81 -9.81 -21.31
CA THR A 10 -26.46 -9.25 -20.00
C THR A 10 -26.78 -7.76 -19.95
N PRO A 11 -27.13 -7.20 -18.77
CA PRO A 11 -27.19 -5.77 -18.60
C PRO A 11 -25.80 -5.13 -18.76
N GLU A 12 -25.74 -3.84 -19.07
CA GLU A 12 -24.48 -3.05 -19.16
C GLU A 12 -23.86 -2.74 -17.76
N SER A 13 -24.28 -3.43 -16.73
CA SER A 13 -23.83 -3.26 -15.33
C SER A 13 -22.85 -4.36 -14.90
N ASN A 14 -22.29 -4.22 -13.71
CA ASN A 14 -21.47 -5.26 -13.09
C ASN A 14 -22.23 -6.59 -13.04
N LEU A 15 -21.60 -7.67 -13.45
CA LEU A 15 -22.20 -8.99 -13.53
C LEU A 15 -21.38 -9.99 -12.73
N LEU A 16 -22.03 -10.69 -11.81
CA LEU A 16 -21.48 -11.87 -11.12
C LEU A 16 -22.21 -13.13 -11.60
N ILE A 17 -21.47 -14.04 -12.20
CA ILE A 17 -21.97 -15.36 -12.64
C ILE A 17 -21.49 -16.39 -11.64
N LYS A 18 -22.41 -17.17 -11.06
CA LYS A 18 -22.12 -18.27 -10.16
C LYS A 18 -22.47 -19.59 -10.82
N TYR A 19 -21.55 -20.53 -10.78
CA TYR A 19 -21.74 -21.89 -11.28
C TYR A 19 -21.97 -22.81 -10.08
N SER A 20 -23.09 -23.54 -10.09
CA SER A 20 -23.46 -24.41 -8.97
C SER A 20 -23.74 -25.82 -9.43
N VAL A 21 -23.33 -26.81 -8.63
CA VAL A 21 -23.67 -28.22 -8.78
C VAL A 21 -24.34 -28.69 -7.47
N ASN A 22 -25.53 -29.21 -7.57
CA ASN A 22 -26.35 -29.64 -6.40
C ASN A 22 -26.46 -28.52 -5.33
N ASN A 23 -26.69 -27.26 -5.76
CA ASN A 23 -26.77 -26.05 -4.94
C ASN A 23 -25.46 -25.64 -4.24
N ASN A 24 -24.35 -26.28 -4.54
CA ASN A 24 -23.04 -25.87 -4.06
C ASN A 24 -22.34 -25.05 -5.17
N GLU A 25 -21.89 -23.84 -4.86
CA GLU A 25 -21.07 -23.05 -5.77
C GLU A 25 -19.74 -23.78 -6.02
N VAL A 26 -19.40 -23.97 -7.29
CA VAL A 26 -18.17 -24.64 -7.72
C VAL A 26 -17.22 -23.72 -8.46
N ALA A 27 -17.72 -22.60 -8.98
CA ALA A 27 -16.94 -21.54 -9.62
C ALA A 27 -17.77 -20.26 -9.71
N HIS A 28 -17.11 -19.14 -9.93
CA HIS A 28 -17.74 -17.89 -10.30
C HIS A 28 -16.90 -17.13 -11.34
N ALA A 29 -17.52 -16.15 -11.98
CA ALA A 29 -16.86 -15.16 -12.82
C ALA A 29 -17.49 -13.80 -12.59
N GLN A 30 -16.68 -12.78 -12.41
CA GLN A 30 -17.15 -11.42 -12.23
C GLN A 30 -16.68 -10.54 -13.40
N PHE A 31 -17.62 -9.78 -13.96
CA PHE A 31 -17.37 -8.77 -14.98
C PHE A 31 -17.70 -7.41 -14.39
N ILE A 32 -16.71 -6.54 -14.33
CA ILE A 32 -16.82 -5.18 -13.80
C ILE A 32 -16.82 -4.24 -15.00
N SER A 33 -17.97 -3.65 -15.30
CA SER A 33 -18.15 -2.71 -16.41
C SER A 33 -17.80 -1.27 -16.01
N GLU A 34 -17.99 -0.93 -14.74
CA GLU A 34 -17.75 0.40 -14.22
C GLU A 34 -16.53 0.38 -13.29
N LYS A 35 -15.52 1.19 -13.63
CA LYS A 35 -14.50 1.56 -12.64
C LYS A 35 -15.14 2.57 -11.71
N GLN A 36 -15.05 2.35 -10.40
CA GLN A 36 -15.46 3.37 -9.44
C GLN A 36 -14.70 4.66 -9.76
N GLN A 37 -15.45 5.76 -9.80
CA GLN A 37 -14.87 7.08 -10.08
C GLN A 37 -14.02 7.47 -8.87
N GLN A 38 -12.73 7.71 -9.08
CA GLN A 38 -11.86 8.25 -8.05
C GLN A 38 -12.39 9.62 -7.59
N SER A 39 -12.16 9.93 -6.34
CA SER A 39 -12.52 11.24 -5.78
C SER A 39 -11.84 12.37 -6.56
N GLU A 40 -12.57 13.46 -6.80
CA GLU A 40 -12.01 14.62 -7.48
C GLU A 40 -11.00 15.31 -6.55
N PHE A 41 -9.74 15.34 -6.94
CA PHE A 41 -8.69 16.03 -6.23
C PHE A 41 -8.44 17.41 -6.81
N LYS A 42 -8.67 18.46 -6.00
CA LYS A 42 -8.48 19.87 -6.40
C LYS A 42 -7.32 20.49 -5.62
N PRO A 43 -6.13 20.65 -6.26
CA PRO A 43 -5.00 21.27 -5.60
C PRO A 43 -5.31 22.71 -5.15
N VAL A 44 -4.98 23.01 -3.91
CA VAL A 44 -5.08 24.35 -3.32
C VAL A 44 -3.71 25.04 -3.24
N THR A 45 -3.71 26.35 -3.07
CA THR A 45 -2.49 27.10 -2.77
C THR A 45 -2.01 26.78 -1.36
N ILE A 46 -0.72 26.57 -1.22
CA ILE A 46 -0.05 26.26 0.05
C ILE A 46 0.80 27.43 0.51
N THR A 47 1.01 27.52 1.82
CA THR A 47 2.06 28.35 2.41
C THR A 47 3.05 27.44 3.12
N THR A 48 4.33 27.80 3.06
CA THR A 48 5.40 26.98 3.64
C THR A 48 6.28 27.80 4.55
N GLU A 49 6.75 27.18 5.63
CA GLU A 49 7.67 27.77 6.58
C GLU A 49 8.74 26.73 7.00
N HIS A 50 9.99 27.12 6.99
CA HIS A 50 11.08 26.27 7.46
C HIS A 50 11.25 26.34 8.98
N HIS A 51 11.34 25.18 9.61
CA HIS A 51 11.68 25.06 11.02
C HIS A 51 12.72 23.92 11.20
N GLY A 52 13.99 24.31 11.19
CA GLY A 52 15.09 23.34 11.18
C GLY A 52 15.08 22.48 9.91
N HIS A 53 15.01 21.17 10.07
CA HIS A 53 14.89 20.20 8.98
C HIS A 53 13.45 19.93 8.53
N LEU A 54 12.48 20.58 9.18
CA LEU A 54 11.07 20.43 8.83
C LEU A 54 10.60 21.58 7.94
N LEU A 55 9.91 21.24 6.88
CA LEU A 55 9.13 22.15 6.06
C LEU A 55 7.67 22.02 6.49
N ASN A 56 7.19 23.02 7.24
CA ASN A 56 5.79 23.10 7.61
C ASN A 56 4.98 23.63 6.42
N VAL A 57 3.93 22.90 6.06
CA VAL A 57 3.03 23.22 4.96
C VAL A 57 1.65 23.45 5.52
N THR A 58 1.04 24.57 5.14
CA THR A 58 -0.38 24.86 5.44
C THR A 58 -1.17 24.88 4.14
N ALA A 59 -2.21 24.04 4.09
CA ALA A 59 -3.15 23.93 2.98
C ALA A 59 -4.56 24.04 3.55
N CYS A 60 -5.21 25.18 3.35
CA CYS A 60 -6.50 25.51 3.99
C CYS A 60 -6.38 25.34 5.53
N ASN A 61 -7.16 24.43 6.12
CA ASN A 61 -7.15 24.15 7.56
C ASN A 61 -6.16 23.02 7.96
N ASN A 62 -5.56 22.36 6.97
CA ASN A 62 -4.66 21.24 7.20
C ASN A 62 -3.21 21.70 7.30
N ARG A 63 -2.43 21.02 8.14
CA ARG A 63 -1.00 21.27 8.31
C ARG A 63 -0.23 19.98 8.17
N TYR A 64 0.90 20.09 7.50
CA TYR A 64 1.82 18.97 7.29
C TYR A 64 3.23 19.41 7.69
N ALA A 65 3.98 18.52 8.31
CA ALA A 65 5.41 18.71 8.54
C ALA A 65 6.16 17.68 7.70
N ILE A 66 6.96 18.13 6.75
CA ILE A 66 7.74 17.29 5.85
C ILE A 66 9.20 17.42 6.23
N ASP A 67 9.86 16.29 6.44
CA ASP A 67 11.32 16.27 6.66
C ASP A 67 12.04 16.46 5.33
N ILE A 68 12.78 17.57 5.19
CA ILE A 68 13.55 17.88 3.97
C ILE A 68 14.79 17.00 3.77
N GLN A 69 15.16 16.18 4.74
CA GLN A 69 16.26 15.23 4.62
C GLN A 69 15.82 13.91 4.00
N SER A 70 14.62 13.46 4.33
CA SER A 70 14.02 12.20 3.83
C SER A 70 12.97 12.44 2.75
N GLY A 71 12.33 13.60 2.72
CA GLY A 71 11.17 13.88 1.87
C GLY A 71 9.88 13.22 2.37
N GLU A 72 9.85 12.67 3.57
CA GLU A 72 8.70 12.01 4.17
C GLU A 72 7.85 12.98 5.00
N ILE A 73 6.56 12.70 5.11
CA ILE A 73 5.66 13.48 5.97
C ILE A 73 5.77 12.95 7.42
N GLU A 74 6.31 13.76 8.31
CA GLU A 74 6.47 13.43 9.72
C GLU A 74 5.18 13.56 10.51
N LYS A 75 4.31 14.48 10.10
CA LYS A 75 3.09 14.82 10.80
C LYS A 75 2.04 15.36 9.85
N VAL A 76 0.80 14.94 10.07
CA VAL A 76 -0.40 15.51 9.46
C VAL A 76 -1.31 16.00 10.58
N ILE A 77 -1.84 17.20 10.47
CA ILE A 77 -2.92 17.71 11.31
C ILE A 77 -4.05 18.12 10.39
N ALA A 78 -5.18 17.42 10.49
CA ALA A 78 -6.38 17.72 9.73
C ALA A 78 -7.59 17.68 10.66
N ASP A 79 -8.52 18.62 10.50
CA ASP A 79 -9.70 18.80 11.37
C ASP A 79 -9.38 18.84 12.88
N GLY A 80 -8.19 19.37 13.22
CA GLY A 80 -7.71 19.44 14.60
C GLY A 80 -7.21 18.12 15.17
N LYS A 81 -7.22 17.02 14.40
CA LYS A 81 -6.67 15.73 14.76
C LYS A 81 -5.24 15.60 14.22
N GLU A 82 -4.35 15.08 15.04
CA GLU A 82 -3.02 14.67 14.60
C GLU A 82 -3.06 13.22 14.14
N TYR A 83 -2.54 13.01 12.92
CA TYR A 83 -2.31 11.70 12.32
C TYR A 83 -0.82 11.38 12.30
N GLY A 84 -0.48 10.12 12.15
CA GLY A 84 0.89 9.65 12.16
C GLY A 84 1.70 10.02 10.93
N ARG A 85 2.91 9.49 10.89
CA ARG A 85 3.87 9.67 9.79
C ARG A 85 3.43 8.91 8.56
N ILE A 86 3.72 9.48 7.38
CA ILE A 86 3.57 8.82 6.09
C ILE A 86 4.98 8.57 5.54
N LYS A 87 5.37 7.30 5.50
CA LYS A 87 6.71 6.89 5.09
C LYS A 87 6.69 6.13 3.77
N LEU A 88 7.72 6.32 2.97
CA LEU A 88 8.01 5.44 1.84
C LEU A 88 8.19 4.00 2.33
N ASN A 89 7.44 3.07 1.76
CA ASN A 89 7.47 1.66 2.15
C ASN A 89 7.94 0.79 0.99
N LEU A 90 9.11 0.19 1.15
CA LEU A 90 9.71 -0.73 0.18
C LEU A 90 9.84 -2.15 0.73
N TRP A 91 9.37 -2.40 1.97
CA TRP A 91 9.57 -3.66 2.68
C TRP A 91 8.25 -4.32 3.07
N ARG A 92 8.19 -5.63 2.95
CA ARG A 92 7.20 -6.52 3.56
C ARG A 92 7.90 -7.64 4.33
N ALA A 93 7.21 -8.25 5.28
CA ALA A 93 7.72 -9.44 5.94
C ALA A 93 7.85 -10.58 4.91
N PRO A 94 9.04 -11.14 4.68
CA PRO A 94 9.21 -12.20 3.68
C PRO A 94 8.35 -13.42 3.98
N VAL A 95 7.73 -13.98 2.95
CA VAL A 95 7.00 -15.26 3.02
C VAL A 95 7.95 -16.44 2.74
N ASP A 96 7.48 -17.66 2.97
CA ASP A 96 8.29 -18.85 2.73
C ASP A 96 8.74 -18.97 1.27
N ASN A 97 7.90 -18.55 0.32
CA ASN A 97 8.25 -18.54 -1.10
C ASN A 97 9.33 -17.50 -1.46
N ASP A 98 9.59 -16.51 -0.62
CA ASP A 98 10.68 -15.55 -0.81
C ASP A 98 12.07 -16.14 -0.43
N MET A 99 12.17 -17.41 -0.13
CA MET A 99 13.38 -18.05 0.42
C MET A 99 14.68 -17.75 -0.34
N TYR A 100 14.63 -17.56 -1.64
CA TYR A 100 15.81 -17.22 -2.44
C TYR A 100 16.00 -15.70 -2.59
N ILE A 101 14.93 -14.96 -2.89
CA ILE A 101 15.04 -13.53 -3.13
C ILE A 101 15.35 -12.74 -1.85
N LYS A 102 14.84 -13.16 -0.69
CA LYS A 102 15.11 -12.48 0.60
C LYS A 102 16.58 -12.39 0.94
N HIS A 103 17.39 -13.37 0.52
CA HIS A 103 18.84 -13.31 0.75
C HIS A 103 19.49 -12.17 -0.03
N LYS A 104 18.99 -11.86 -1.25
CA LYS A 104 19.46 -10.74 -2.05
C LYS A 104 18.99 -9.40 -1.47
N TRP A 105 17.75 -9.33 -0.99
CA TRP A 105 17.24 -8.16 -0.27
C TRP A 105 18.04 -7.87 0.99
N ASN A 106 18.29 -8.91 1.80
CA ASN A 106 19.08 -8.81 3.03
C ASN A 106 20.54 -8.44 2.76
N ALA A 107 21.16 -8.97 1.69
CA ALA A 107 22.53 -8.65 1.30
C ALA A 107 22.72 -7.17 0.93
N GLN A 108 21.66 -6.48 0.53
CA GLN A 108 21.64 -5.03 0.28
C GLN A 108 20.97 -4.23 1.40
N PHE A 109 20.66 -4.86 2.54
CA PHE A 109 20.03 -4.24 3.69
C PHE A 109 18.73 -3.49 3.36
N LEU A 110 17.94 -4.00 2.40
CA LEU A 110 16.72 -3.33 1.91
C LEU A 110 15.75 -2.95 3.04
N LYS A 111 15.60 -3.81 4.06
CA LYS A 111 14.77 -3.54 5.25
C LYS A 111 15.15 -2.24 5.97
N HIS A 112 16.43 -1.88 5.94
CA HIS A 112 16.98 -0.70 6.62
C HIS A 112 17.24 0.47 5.67
N ALA A 113 16.87 0.31 4.39
CA ALA A 113 17.03 1.37 3.40
C ALA A 113 16.06 2.53 3.69
N ARG A 114 16.58 3.75 3.57
CA ARG A 114 15.86 4.99 3.84
C ARG A 114 16.00 5.96 2.68
N PRO A 115 15.02 6.82 2.45
CA PRO A 115 15.15 7.90 1.49
C PRO A 115 16.09 9.00 2.01
N TYR A 116 16.88 9.57 1.12
CA TYR A 116 17.75 10.72 1.32
C TYR A 116 17.51 11.71 0.20
N VAL A 117 17.09 12.92 0.55
CA VAL A 117 16.82 13.99 -0.40
C VAL A 117 18.12 14.49 -1.04
N ARG A 118 18.14 14.57 -2.38
CA ARG A 118 19.22 15.15 -3.17
C ARG A 118 18.91 16.58 -3.56
N ASP A 119 17.66 16.84 -3.88
CA ASP A 119 17.15 18.15 -4.25
C ASP A 119 15.64 18.19 -3.99
N TYR A 120 15.09 19.38 -3.79
CA TYR A 120 13.66 19.57 -3.68
C TYR A 120 13.24 20.93 -4.22
N LYS A 121 11.98 21.01 -4.65
CA LYS A 121 11.37 22.22 -5.18
C LYS A 121 10.03 22.45 -4.52
N VAL A 122 9.77 23.70 -4.19
CA VAL A 122 8.51 24.16 -3.63
C VAL A 122 7.93 25.21 -4.56
N ASN A 123 6.65 25.05 -4.92
CA ASN A 123 5.88 26.11 -5.55
C ASN A 123 4.55 26.29 -4.79
N ASP A 124 3.67 27.13 -5.29
CA ASP A 124 2.42 27.52 -4.64
C ASP A 124 1.37 26.40 -4.53
N LYS A 125 1.57 25.24 -5.18
CA LYS A 125 0.59 24.13 -5.20
C LYS A 125 1.22 22.76 -5.00
N GLU A 126 2.54 22.63 -5.14
CA GLU A 126 3.20 21.32 -5.04
C GLU A 126 4.59 21.42 -4.41
N ILE A 127 5.02 20.32 -3.85
CA ILE A 127 6.38 20.12 -3.37
C ILE A 127 6.88 18.83 -4.01
N SER A 128 8.09 18.88 -4.59
CA SER A 128 8.71 17.70 -5.19
C SER A 128 10.09 17.46 -4.61
N PHE A 129 10.41 16.20 -4.36
CA PHE A 129 11.69 15.74 -3.85
C PHE A 129 12.33 14.77 -4.83
N ASP A 130 13.60 14.99 -5.16
CA ASP A 130 14.44 14.00 -5.81
C ASP A 130 15.22 13.25 -4.72
N VAL A 131 14.94 11.98 -4.54
CA VAL A 131 15.49 11.15 -3.45
C VAL A 131 16.28 9.97 -3.99
N ILE A 132 17.27 9.56 -3.22
CA ILE A 132 17.90 8.26 -3.35
C ILE A 132 17.54 7.41 -2.13
N VAL A 133 17.38 6.11 -2.33
CA VAL A 133 17.13 5.18 -1.23
C VAL A 133 18.33 4.27 -1.09
N SER A 134 18.87 4.21 0.11
CA SER A 134 20.00 3.33 0.46
C SER A 134 19.94 2.95 1.94
N ALA A 135 20.59 1.86 2.30
CA ALA A 135 21.01 1.64 3.68
C ALA A 135 22.26 2.44 3.98
N ASP A 136 22.50 2.72 5.28
CA ASP A 136 23.62 3.53 5.72
C ASP A 136 24.96 2.98 5.16
N SER A 137 25.79 3.90 4.65
CA SER A 137 27.10 3.59 4.07
C SER A 137 27.11 2.68 2.84
N LEU A 138 25.96 2.41 2.23
CA LEU A 138 25.84 1.61 1.01
C LEU A 138 25.51 2.48 -0.21
N LYS A 139 25.73 1.89 -1.40
CA LYS A 139 25.33 2.54 -2.65
C LYS A 139 23.81 2.59 -2.77
N PRO A 140 23.24 3.65 -3.37
CA PRO A 140 21.82 3.75 -3.58
C PRO A 140 21.26 2.57 -4.38
N ILE A 141 20.14 2.02 -3.94
CA ILE A 141 19.42 0.93 -4.62
C ILE A 141 18.23 1.42 -5.42
N ILE A 142 17.66 2.58 -5.05
CA ILE A 142 16.54 3.21 -5.73
C ILE A 142 16.85 4.69 -5.94
N LYS A 143 16.43 5.21 -7.10
CA LYS A 143 16.17 6.64 -7.32
C LYS A 143 14.67 6.83 -7.32
N ALA A 144 14.20 7.85 -6.63
CA ALA A 144 12.77 8.15 -6.60
C ALA A 144 12.54 9.65 -6.74
N LYS A 145 11.39 9.99 -7.33
CA LYS A 145 10.83 11.32 -7.29
C LYS A 145 9.51 11.24 -6.54
N ILE A 146 9.36 12.02 -5.49
CA ILE A 146 8.14 12.12 -4.69
C ILE A 146 7.55 13.50 -4.89
N LYS A 147 6.27 13.57 -5.29
CA LYS A 147 5.54 14.82 -5.46
C LYS A 147 4.34 14.84 -4.56
N TYR A 148 4.19 15.92 -3.82
CA TYR A 148 3.04 16.22 -2.96
C TYR A 148 2.22 17.34 -3.56
N MET A 149 0.91 17.14 -3.67
CA MET A 149 -0.08 18.19 -3.91
C MET A 149 -1.10 18.13 -2.78
N PHE A 150 -1.63 19.27 -2.40
CA PHE A 150 -2.50 19.38 -1.23
C PHE A 150 -3.87 19.90 -1.64
N SER A 151 -4.90 19.41 -0.96
CA SER A 151 -6.28 19.88 -1.11
C SER A 151 -6.86 20.30 0.24
N ASP A 152 -8.10 20.76 0.24
CA ASP A 152 -8.84 21.06 1.46
C ASP A 152 -9.14 19.81 2.32
N ASN A 153 -9.12 18.63 1.72
CA ASN A 153 -9.44 17.35 2.37
C ASN A 153 -8.31 16.33 2.35
N GLY A 154 -7.07 16.72 2.01
CA GLY A 154 -5.96 15.76 2.08
C GLY A 154 -4.76 16.08 1.21
N VAL A 155 -3.95 15.06 0.95
CA VAL A 155 -2.72 15.14 0.18
C VAL A 155 -2.69 14.06 -0.91
N SER A 156 -2.30 14.46 -2.12
CA SER A 156 -1.98 13.55 -3.22
C SER A 156 -0.47 13.32 -3.23
N ILE A 157 -0.07 12.05 -3.28
CA ILE A 157 1.32 11.62 -3.35
C ILE A 157 1.52 10.90 -4.68
N ALA A 158 2.38 11.45 -5.54
CA ALA A 158 2.80 10.78 -6.76
C ALA A 158 4.26 10.36 -6.62
N THR A 159 4.58 9.13 -7.00
CA THR A 159 5.93 8.57 -6.84
C THR A 159 6.39 7.90 -8.11
N GLU A 160 7.59 8.25 -8.55
CA GLU A 160 8.35 7.53 -9.56
C GLU A 160 9.52 6.86 -8.86
N CYS A 161 9.67 5.54 -9.02
CA CYS A 161 10.78 4.77 -8.46
C CYS A 161 11.50 4.00 -9.56
N GLU A 162 12.81 4.04 -9.55
CA GLU A 162 13.66 3.31 -10.48
C GLU A 162 14.82 2.65 -9.72
N GLN A 163 15.04 1.35 -9.98
CA GLN A 163 16.20 0.64 -9.49
C GLN A 163 17.47 1.21 -10.11
N THR A 164 18.55 1.26 -9.33
CA THR A 164 19.85 1.72 -9.82
C THR A 164 20.70 0.57 -10.36
N ASP A 165 21.79 0.88 -11.06
CA ASP A 165 22.77 -0.11 -11.55
C ASP A 165 23.45 -0.89 -10.42
N THR A 166 23.33 -0.43 -9.18
CA THR A 166 23.91 -1.08 -7.99
C THR A 166 22.95 -2.05 -7.32
N THR A 167 21.67 -2.09 -7.74
CA THR A 167 20.68 -3.05 -7.26
C THR A 167 21.04 -4.46 -7.75
N LYS A 168 21.05 -5.42 -6.83
CA LYS A 168 21.46 -6.81 -7.09
C LYS A 168 20.35 -7.83 -6.87
N PHE A 169 19.12 -7.38 -6.84
CA PHE A 169 17.93 -8.22 -6.77
C PHE A 169 16.99 -7.90 -7.94
N GLU A 170 16.21 -8.86 -8.37
CA GLU A 170 15.39 -8.81 -9.57
C GLU A 170 14.20 -7.87 -9.43
N PHE A 171 13.62 -7.76 -8.22
CA PHE A 171 12.45 -6.94 -7.95
C PHE A 171 12.39 -6.55 -6.47
N LEU A 172 11.68 -5.46 -6.19
CA LEU A 172 11.34 -5.04 -4.83
C LEU A 172 10.16 -5.85 -4.28
N PRO A 173 10.09 -6.07 -2.97
CA PRO A 173 8.90 -6.69 -2.36
C PRO A 173 7.65 -5.82 -2.53
N ARG A 174 7.77 -4.51 -2.40
CA ARG A 174 6.69 -3.52 -2.61
C ARG A 174 7.24 -2.13 -2.91
N ILE A 175 6.39 -1.27 -3.46
CA ILE A 175 6.58 0.18 -3.53
C ILE A 175 5.27 0.84 -3.10
N GLY A 176 5.30 1.61 -2.03
CA GLY A 176 4.12 2.28 -1.51
C GLY A 176 4.45 3.20 -0.35
N PHE A 177 3.43 3.53 0.41
CA PHE A 177 3.54 4.31 1.64
C PHE A 177 2.89 3.56 2.80
N CYS A 178 3.43 3.73 3.98
CA CYS A 178 2.86 3.21 5.20
C CYS A 178 2.57 4.36 6.17
N ILE A 179 1.37 4.35 6.72
CA ILE A 179 0.89 5.31 7.72
C ILE A 179 0.73 4.56 9.03
N LYS A 180 1.43 4.99 10.07
CA LYS A 180 1.17 4.50 11.42
C LYS A 180 0.15 5.40 12.09
N LEU A 181 -1.03 4.85 12.38
CA LEU A 181 -2.13 5.52 13.08
C LEU A 181 -2.21 5.03 14.55
N ASP A 182 -2.91 5.79 15.38
CA ASP A 182 -3.27 5.34 16.73
C ASP A 182 -4.11 4.05 16.66
N LYS A 183 -3.97 3.16 17.64
CA LYS A 183 -4.72 1.90 17.72
C LYS A 183 -6.24 2.07 17.83
N ALA A 184 -6.73 3.28 18.13
CA ALA A 184 -8.16 3.59 18.08
C ALA A 184 -8.74 3.54 16.66
N PHE A 185 -7.90 3.73 15.63
CA PHE A 185 -8.28 3.51 14.23
C PHE A 185 -8.38 2.00 13.96
N ASN A 186 -9.47 1.40 14.37
CA ASN A 186 -9.65 -0.05 14.40
C ASN A 186 -10.79 -0.57 13.52
N LYS A 187 -11.55 0.28 12.85
CA LYS A 187 -12.62 -0.09 11.93
C LYS A 187 -12.17 0.17 10.51
N LEU A 188 -12.23 -0.86 9.69
CA LEU A 188 -11.80 -0.84 8.29
C LEU A 188 -13.03 -1.05 7.38
N LYS A 189 -13.16 -0.18 6.37
CA LYS A 189 -14.09 -0.32 5.24
C LYS A 189 -13.31 -0.18 3.94
N TYR A 190 -13.57 -1.03 2.96
CA TYR A 190 -12.85 -0.98 1.69
C TYR A 190 -13.66 -1.57 0.55
N ASN A 191 -13.28 -1.21 -0.68
CA ASN A 191 -13.75 -1.87 -1.89
C ASN A 191 -12.53 -2.48 -2.60
N ALA A 192 -12.44 -3.81 -2.63
CA ALA A 192 -11.34 -4.56 -3.23
C ALA A 192 -11.77 -5.98 -3.60
N TYR A 193 -10.83 -6.79 -4.10
CA TYR A 193 -11.08 -8.22 -4.25
C TYR A 193 -11.01 -8.91 -2.89
N GLY A 194 -12.15 -9.57 -2.51
CA GLY A 194 -12.28 -10.46 -1.36
C GLY A 194 -12.36 -9.79 0.01
N ASP A 195 -13.03 -10.48 0.92
CA ASP A 195 -13.01 -10.23 2.36
C ASP A 195 -11.80 -10.88 3.04
N ASP A 196 -11.13 -11.81 2.35
CA ASP A 196 -9.87 -12.41 2.74
C ASP A 196 -8.70 -11.81 1.94
N GLU A 197 -7.46 -12.12 2.33
CA GLU A 197 -6.26 -11.58 1.70
C GLU A 197 -6.16 -11.96 0.22
N THR A 198 -5.77 -11.00 -0.60
CA THR A 198 -5.53 -11.19 -2.03
C THR A 198 -4.26 -10.49 -2.46
N TYR A 199 -3.59 -11.06 -3.47
CA TYR A 199 -2.35 -10.56 -4.05
C TYR A 199 -2.44 -10.55 -5.57
N CYS A 200 -1.56 -9.85 -6.25
CA CYS A 200 -1.61 -9.73 -7.71
C CYS A 200 -1.54 -11.07 -8.46
N ASP A 201 -0.97 -12.10 -7.84
CA ASP A 201 -0.89 -13.47 -8.34
C ASP A 201 -1.85 -14.45 -7.63
N MET A 202 -2.71 -13.95 -6.73
CA MET A 202 -3.66 -14.76 -5.95
C MET A 202 -4.91 -13.94 -5.61
N TYR A 203 -5.82 -13.76 -6.57
CA TYR A 203 -7.07 -13.00 -6.36
C TYR A 203 -8.26 -13.54 -7.16
N GLU A 204 -8.05 -14.43 -8.12
CA GLU A 204 -9.12 -14.90 -9.03
C GLU A 204 -10.23 -15.69 -8.32
N TYR A 205 -9.97 -16.17 -7.11
CA TYR A 205 -10.99 -16.83 -6.26
C TYR A 205 -11.92 -15.84 -5.56
N ALA A 206 -11.58 -14.56 -5.56
CA ALA A 206 -12.25 -13.53 -4.77
C ALA A 206 -13.22 -12.70 -5.62
N ILE A 207 -14.27 -12.23 -5.00
CA ILE A 207 -15.24 -11.31 -5.61
C ILE A 207 -14.87 -9.89 -5.20
N LYS A 208 -14.79 -8.98 -6.16
CA LYS A 208 -14.61 -7.56 -5.86
C LYS A 208 -15.92 -6.97 -5.34
N GLY A 209 -15.85 -6.31 -4.18
CA GLY A 209 -17.01 -5.73 -3.52
C GLY A 209 -16.63 -4.81 -2.36
N GLU A 210 -17.63 -4.30 -1.67
CA GLU A 210 -17.45 -3.56 -0.43
C GLU A 210 -17.42 -4.52 0.76
N TYR A 211 -16.46 -4.29 1.65
CA TYR A 211 -16.24 -5.10 2.84
C TYR A 211 -15.99 -4.19 4.05
N GLU A 212 -16.38 -4.67 5.22
CA GLU A 212 -16.14 -4.03 6.51
C GLU A 212 -15.60 -5.07 7.51
N SER A 213 -14.63 -4.67 8.33
CA SER A 213 -14.03 -5.52 9.35
C SER A 213 -13.39 -4.70 10.46
N GLU A 214 -12.96 -5.35 11.51
CA GLU A 214 -11.99 -4.77 12.43
C GLU A 214 -10.56 -4.99 11.91
N VAL A 215 -9.67 -4.02 12.16
CA VAL A 215 -8.26 -4.11 11.74
C VAL A 215 -7.57 -5.38 12.25
N LYS A 216 -7.90 -5.83 13.47
CA LYS A 216 -7.31 -7.06 14.03
C LYS A 216 -7.68 -8.33 13.23
N GLU A 217 -8.83 -8.34 12.55
CA GLU A 217 -9.32 -9.47 11.75
C GLU A 217 -8.57 -9.62 10.44
N GLN A 218 -7.86 -8.57 10.02
CA GLN A 218 -7.04 -8.57 8.81
C GLN A 218 -5.73 -9.33 8.98
N TYR A 219 -5.27 -9.49 10.24
CA TYR A 219 -4.06 -10.27 10.51
C TYR A 219 -4.38 -11.78 10.43
N LYS A 220 -3.56 -12.51 9.65
CA LYS A 220 -3.69 -13.97 9.49
C LYS A 220 -2.71 -14.69 10.41
N HIS A 221 -3.24 -15.58 11.24
CA HIS A 221 -2.48 -16.33 12.23
C HIS A 221 -1.68 -17.49 11.60
N TYR A 222 -0.68 -17.15 10.79
CA TYR A 222 0.27 -18.13 10.30
C TYR A 222 1.18 -18.59 11.43
N VAL A 223 1.50 -19.90 11.48
CA VAL A 223 2.38 -20.50 12.52
C VAL A 223 3.67 -19.70 12.70
N LYS A 224 4.29 -19.30 11.61
CA LYS A 224 5.35 -18.31 11.56
C LYS A 224 4.79 -17.03 10.95
N PRO A 225 4.80 -15.91 11.68
CA PRO A 225 4.37 -14.63 11.15
C PRO A 225 5.11 -14.24 9.87
N GLN A 226 4.36 -13.82 8.88
CA GLN A 226 4.83 -13.41 7.55
C GLN A 226 3.86 -12.40 6.95
N GLU A 227 4.15 -11.85 5.75
CA GLU A 227 3.23 -10.96 5.05
C GLU A 227 1.85 -11.57 4.94
N CYS A 228 0.83 -10.78 5.29
CA CYS A 228 -0.57 -11.17 5.25
C CYS A 228 -1.50 -9.96 5.14
N GLY A 229 -2.79 -10.22 4.91
CA GLY A 229 -3.87 -9.22 4.98
C GLY A 229 -3.79 -8.15 3.90
N SER A 230 -3.17 -8.42 2.75
CA SER A 230 -3.21 -7.52 1.61
C SER A 230 -4.51 -7.70 0.82
N HIS A 231 -4.99 -6.61 0.21
CA HIS A 231 -6.14 -6.59 -0.70
C HIS A 231 -5.74 -5.98 -2.04
N TYR A 232 -5.97 -6.73 -3.11
CA TYR A 232 -5.55 -6.38 -4.46
C TYR A 232 -6.59 -5.55 -5.20
N LEU A 233 -6.13 -4.57 -6.01
CA LEU A 233 -6.92 -3.63 -6.82
C LEU A 233 -8.07 -2.97 -6.06
N PRO A 234 -7.78 -2.33 -4.92
CA PRO A 234 -8.81 -1.57 -4.22
C PRO A 234 -9.21 -0.32 -5.00
N ASP A 235 -10.48 0.04 -4.90
CA ASP A 235 -10.93 1.36 -5.32
C ASP A 235 -10.65 2.39 -4.21
N TYR A 236 -10.86 1.96 -2.95
CA TYR A 236 -10.51 2.73 -1.75
C TYR A 236 -10.33 1.82 -0.53
N ALA A 237 -9.68 2.37 0.49
CA ALA A 237 -9.69 1.84 1.85
C ALA A 237 -9.87 2.99 2.85
N GLU A 238 -10.74 2.81 3.83
CA GLU A 238 -11.03 3.74 4.91
C GLU A 238 -10.77 3.07 6.25
N VAL A 239 -10.02 3.74 7.12
CA VAL A 239 -9.88 3.32 8.49
C VAL A 239 -10.32 4.43 9.43
N CYS A 240 -11.12 4.10 10.45
CA CYS A 240 -11.68 5.11 11.35
C CYS A 240 -11.57 4.72 12.83
N ASP A 241 -11.59 5.74 13.70
CA ASP A 241 -11.63 5.61 15.17
C ASP A 241 -13.05 5.84 15.74
N GLY A 242 -14.05 5.96 14.86
CA GLY A 242 -15.44 6.29 15.20
C GLY A 242 -15.78 7.78 15.10
N LYS A 243 -14.77 8.64 14.97
CA LYS A 243 -14.96 10.08 14.78
C LYS A 243 -14.21 10.61 13.55
N TYR A 244 -12.99 10.18 13.36
CA TYR A 244 -12.12 10.59 12.28
C TYR A 244 -11.85 9.42 11.35
N THR A 245 -11.66 9.71 10.06
CA THR A 245 -11.42 8.71 9.04
C THR A 245 -10.20 9.09 8.21
N VAL A 246 -9.37 8.11 7.94
CA VAL A 246 -8.31 8.18 6.91
C VAL A 246 -8.73 7.33 5.74
N ARG A 247 -8.84 7.95 4.56
CA ARG A 247 -9.17 7.29 3.30
C ARG A 247 -8.00 7.35 2.33
N VAL A 248 -7.70 6.24 1.68
CA VAL A 248 -6.69 6.15 0.62
C VAL A 248 -7.33 5.63 -0.66
N GLU A 249 -6.88 6.19 -1.79
CA GLU A 249 -7.31 5.83 -3.15
C GLU A 249 -6.12 5.82 -4.12
N GLY A 250 -6.29 5.26 -5.30
CA GLY A 250 -5.28 5.28 -6.37
C GLY A 250 -4.11 4.35 -6.13
N MET A 251 -4.30 3.26 -5.40
CA MET A 251 -3.29 2.27 -5.07
C MET A 251 -3.55 0.94 -5.79
N GLY A 252 -2.50 0.14 -5.99
CA GLY A 252 -2.60 -1.19 -6.59
C GLY A 252 -2.97 -2.27 -5.58
N SER A 253 -2.60 -2.08 -4.31
CA SER A 253 -3.00 -2.92 -3.17
C SER A 253 -2.89 -2.15 -1.87
N PHE A 254 -3.54 -2.64 -0.82
CA PHE A 254 -3.36 -2.12 0.53
C PHE A 254 -3.33 -3.25 1.55
N SER A 255 -2.78 -2.97 2.72
CA SER A 255 -2.98 -3.75 3.93
C SER A 255 -3.19 -2.83 5.12
N CYS A 256 -4.03 -3.25 6.07
CA CYS A 256 -4.31 -2.50 7.28
C CYS A 256 -4.22 -3.46 8.47
N LEU A 257 -3.09 -3.45 9.17
CA LEU A 257 -2.75 -4.46 10.17
C LEU A 257 -2.48 -3.83 11.54
N PRO A 258 -2.67 -4.58 12.65
CA PRO A 258 -2.29 -4.14 13.98
C PRO A 258 -0.77 -4.22 14.23
N TYR A 259 0.00 -4.72 13.27
CA TYR A 259 1.44 -4.94 13.39
C TYR A 259 2.18 -4.35 12.19
N SER A 260 3.38 -3.84 12.43
CA SER A 260 4.30 -3.47 11.34
C SER A 260 4.91 -4.72 10.68
N ALA A 261 5.35 -4.57 9.43
CA ALA A 261 6.10 -5.63 8.75
C ALA A 261 7.34 -6.06 9.53
N GLU A 262 7.97 -5.14 10.29
CA GLU A 262 9.13 -5.43 11.12
C GLU A 262 8.76 -6.28 12.35
N GLN A 263 7.66 -5.98 13.03
CA GLN A 263 7.15 -6.79 14.16
C GLN A 263 6.82 -8.20 13.68
N ILE A 264 6.12 -8.33 12.54
CA ILE A 264 5.77 -9.62 11.94
C ILE A 264 7.03 -10.44 11.61
N GLU A 265 8.01 -9.85 10.90
CA GLU A 265 9.22 -10.57 10.50
C GLU A 265 10.10 -11.00 11.67
N ASN A 266 10.22 -10.16 12.70
CA ASN A 266 11.08 -10.43 13.85
C ASN A 266 10.48 -11.46 14.82
N THR A 267 9.20 -11.80 14.67
CA THR A 267 8.50 -12.76 15.52
C THR A 267 8.66 -14.18 14.95
N LYS A 268 9.04 -15.14 15.79
CA LYS A 268 9.28 -16.53 15.35
C LYS A 268 8.00 -17.35 15.33
N HIS A 269 7.12 -17.12 16.32
CA HIS A 269 5.88 -17.84 16.48
C HIS A 269 4.74 -16.86 16.71
N ASP A 270 3.57 -17.14 16.17
CA ASP A 270 2.40 -16.26 16.24
C ASP A 270 2.05 -15.80 17.67
N TYR A 271 2.13 -16.70 18.63
CA TYR A 271 1.85 -16.39 20.05
C TYR A 271 2.89 -15.50 20.73
N GLU A 272 4.01 -15.20 20.07
CA GLU A 272 5.07 -14.31 20.56
C GLU A 272 4.90 -12.86 20.08
N LEU A 273 3.88 -12.59 19.23
CA LEU A 273 3.61 -11.24 18.76
C LEU A 273 3.37 -10.29 19.95
N PRO A 274 3.97 -9.11 19.96
CA PRO A 274 3.75 -8.13 21.01
C PRO A 274 2.30 -7.61 20.97
N GLU A 275 1.87 -6.95 22.03
CA GLU A 275 0.64 -6.16 21.97
C GLU A 275 0.76 -5.09 20.89
N SER A 276 -0.33 -4.89 20.13
CA SER A 276 -0.39 -3.85 19.09
C SER A 276 -0.08 -2.46 19.67
N ASP A 277 0.80 -1.73 18.98
CA ASP A 277 1.18 -0.36 19.29
C ASP A 277 0.60 0.68 18.33
N GLY A 278 -0.31 0.25 17.44
CA GLY A 278 -0.95 1.12 16.47
C GLY A 278 -1.63 0.35 15.34
N THR A 279 -2.17 1.09 14.40
CA THR A 279 -2.70 0.58 13.13
C THR A 279 -1.78 0.99 12.00
N TYR A 280 -1.34 0.02 11.22
CA TYR A 280 -0.44 0.21 10.09
C TYR A 280 -1.21 0.09 8.78
N LEU A 281 -1.55 1.22 8.18
CA LEU A 281 -2.18 1.30 6.87
C LEU A 281 -1.08 1.45 5.82
N CYS A 282 -0.83 0.39 5.06
CA CYS A 282 0.09 0.40 3.92
C CYS A 282 -0.71 0.49 2.63
N ALA A 283 -0.40 1.47 1.79
CA ALA A 283 -1.01 1.68 0.49
C ALA A 283 0.08 1.57 -0.58
N ASP A 284 0.02 0.51 -1.37
CA ASP A 284 1.06 0.18 -2.32
C ASP A 284 0.71 0.66 -3.72
N CYS A 285 1.67 1.28 -4.36
CA CYS A 285 1.64 1.45 -5.80
C CYS A 285 1.66 0.08 -6.49
N PHE A 286 2.56 -0.77 -6.01
CA PHE A 286 2.68 -2.15 -6.44
C PHE A 286 3.31 -3.02 -5.33
N MET A 287 2.77 -4.22 -5.13
CA MET A 287 3.38 -5.27 -4.32
C MET A 287 3.61 -6.50 -5.18
N SER A 288 4.83 -7.03 -5.14
CA SER A 288 5.18 -8.26 -5.84
C SER A 288 4.37 -9.43 -5.31
N GLY A 289 3.94 -10.32 -6.21
CA GLY A 289 3.22 -11.53 -5.85
C GLY A 289 3.98 -12.38 -4.84
N LEU A 290 3.24 -13.22 -4.13
CA LEU A 290 3.79 -14.11 -3.11
C LEU A 290 4.45 -15.36 -3.70
N GLY A 291 4.22 -15.63 -5.00
CA GLY A 291 4.66 -16.85 -5.67
C GLY A 291 3.59 -17.94 -5.63
N THR A 292 3.26 -18.46 -6.79
CA THR A 292 2.23 -19.49 -6.96
C THR A 292 2.76 -20.92 -6.93
N ASN A 293 4.09 -21.07 -6.91
CA ASN A 293 4.76 -22.36 -6.87
C ASN A 293 5.27 -22.65 -5.46
N ALA A 294 4.94 -23.81 -4.94
CA ALA A 294 5.51 -24.28 -3.67
C ALA A 294 7.04 -24.33 -3.71
N CYS A 295 7.69 -24.09 -2.58
CA CYS A 295 9.13 -24.22 -2.38
C CYS A 295 10.01 -23.19 -3.10
N GLY A 296 9.56 -21.94 -3.24
CA GLY A 296 10.46 -20.81 -3.49
C GLY A 296 10.75 -20.48 -4.94
N SER A 297 9.94 -20.90 -5.89
CA SER A 297 10.04 -20.36 -7.25
C SER A 297 9.68 -18.87 -7.24
N LEU A 298 10.50 -18.07 -7.92
CA LEU A 298 10.22 -16.65 -8.08
C LEU A 298 8.87 -16.45 -8.81
N PRO A 299 8.08 -15.43 -8.46
CA PRO A 299 6.85 -15.11 -9.17
C PRO A 299 7.15 -14.80 -10.64
N GLN A 300 6.17 -15.01 -11.52
CA GLN A 300 6.29 -14.63 -12.92
C GLN A 300 6.58 -13.13 -13.05
N GLU A 301 7.27 -12.71 -14.11
CA GLU A 301 7.69 -11.32 -14.31
C GLU A 301 6.53 -10.31 -14.21
N LYS A 302 5.36 -10.65 -14.72
CA LYS A 302 4.15 -9.81 -14.65
C LYS A 302 3.66 -9.52 -13.24
N TYR A 303 4.09 -10.34 -12.26
CA TYR A 303 3.75 -10.20 -10.85
C TYR A 303 4.90 -9.67 -10.01
N ARG A 304 5.98 -9.22 -10.63
CA ARG A 304 7.11 -8.57 -9.95
C ARG A 304 6.94 -7.06 -9.99
N THR A 305 7.40 -6.40 -8.95
CA THR A 305 7.49 -4.94 -8.94
C THR A 305 8.31 -4.49 -10.15
N PRO A 306 7.79 -3.59 -10.99
CA PRO A 306 8.52 -3.13 -12.16
C PRO A 306 9.80 -2.40 -11.76
N SER A 307 10.80 -2.40 -12.63
CA SER A 307 12.04 -1.64 -12.42
C SER A 307 11.79 -0.14 -12.31
N LYS A 308 10.73 0.33 -12.92
CA LYS A 308 10.21 1.70 -12.80
C LYS A 308 8.72 1.62 -12.50
N ALA A 309 8.30 2.30 -11.45
CA ALA A 309 6.90 2.43 -11.08
C ALA A 309 6.55 3.91 -10.94
N MET A 310 5.36 4.28 -11.42
CA MET A 310 4.78 5.61 -11.24
C MET A 310 3.33 5.43 -10.80
N GLU A 311 2.99 6.03 -9.66
CA GLU A 311 1.70 5.82 -9.05
C GLU A 311 1.21 7.08 -8.35
N ARG A 312 -0.09 7.14 -8.10
CA ARG A 312 -0.71 8.23 -7.38
C ARG A 312 -1.52 7.70 -6.22
N LEU A 313 -1.17 8.17 -5.03
CA LEU A 313 -1.89 7.90 -3.80
C LEU A 313 -2.60 9.18 -3.36
N ILE A 314 -3.86 9.08 -2.98
CA ILE A 314 -4.65 10.18 -2.43
C ILE A 314 -5.03 9.82 -1.00
N LEU A 315 -4.77 10.73 -0.07
CA LEU A 315 -5.08 10.58 1.35
C LEU A 315 -6.05 11.68 1.77
N PHE A 316 -7.15 11.27 2.38
CA PHE A 316 -8.17 12.19 2.94
C PHE A 316 -8.24 12.03 4.47
N SER A 317 -8.72 13.07 5.15
CA SER A 317 -8.90 13.10 6.59
C SER A 317 -10.30 13.57 6.97
#